data_3f60f8a6d0d9f8fd3fb616c1691ef0f4
#
_entry.id   3f60f8a6d0d9f8fd3fb616c1691ef0f4
#
_cell.length_a   1.000
_cell.length_b   1.000
_cell.length_c   1.000
_cell.angle_alpha   90.00
_cell.angle_beta   90.00
_cell.angle_gamma   90.00
#
_symmetry.space_group_name_H-M   'P 1'
#
loop_
_entity.id
_entity.type
_entity.pdbx_description
1 polymer ?
#
loop_
_entity_poly.entity_id
_entity_poly.type
_entity_poly.pdbx_seq_one_letter_code
_entity_poly.pdbx_strand_id
1 'polypeptide(L)'
;MCIRDSYYLDKHSNPYLSYNDAFQFGVSIRELFYQSLDKLPERVVIHKRTKFTEDEINGIKTSLNKAGIHRIDLIEINYESDARFLAMRVDNQAQMLQADGFPISRGTCILTNKNSALLWTHGIVPSVRQNNYKFYLGGRSIPAPLKITKHYGDSNINTIASEILGLTKMNWNSFDLYSKLPSTIDSSNQIARIGKLLSRFEGKTYDYRLFI
;
A
#
# COMPACT_ATOMS: atom_id res chain seq x y z
N MET A 1 3.06 5.04 15.72
CA MET A 1 3.83 6.22 15.27
C MET A 1 2.94 7.44 15.41
N CYS A 2 3.27 8.36 16.31
CA CYS A 2 2.54 9.64 16.39
C CYS A 2 3.00 10.55 15.26
N ILE A 3 2.10 10.86 14.35
CA ILE A 3 2.27 12.03 13.48
C ILE A 3 1.98 13.23 14.35
N ARG A 4 3.02 13.93 14.77
CA ARG A 4 2.87 15.24 15.38
C ARG A 4 2.31 16.23 14.36
N ASP A 5 1.59 17.21 14.86
CA ASP A 5 0.77 18.23 14.19
C ASP A 5 1.41 19.09 13.08
N SER A 6 2.50 18.68 12.47
CA SER A 6 3.19 19.41 11.43
C SER A 6 3.14 18.70 10.08
N TYR A 7 2.01 18.77 9.43
CA TYR A 7 1.94 18.50 8.01
C TYR A 7 1.57 19.78 7.26
N TYR A 8 2.14 19.92 6.09
CA TYR A 8 1.79 20.99 5.15
C TYR A 8 0.82 20.42 4.12
N LEU A 9 0.03 21.30 3.52
CA LEU A 9 -0.85 20.93 2.42
C LEU A 9 -0.29 21.52 1.12
N ASP A 10 -0.25 20.71 0.08
CA ASP A 10 0.03 21.18 -1.27
C ASP A 10 -1.20 21.91 -1.88
N LYS A 11 -1.06 22.42 -3.10
CA LYS A 11 -2.15 23.08 -3.86
C LYS A 11 -3.38 22.20 -4.10
N HIS A 12 -3.27 20.88 -3.90
CA HIS A 12 -4.35 19.90 -4.02
C HIS A 12 -4.83 19.38 -2.66
N SER A 13 -4.45 20.07 -1.57
CA SER A 13 -4.77 19.67 -0.18
C SER A 13 -4.22 18.29 0.21
N ASN A 14 -3.16 17.81 -0.43
CA ASN A 14 -2.47 16.58 -0.03
C ASN A 14 -1.46 16.89 1.08
N PRO A 15 -1.43 16.10 2.16
CA PRO A 15 -0.48 16.30 3.24
C PRO A 15 0.94 15.90 2.82
N TYR A 16 1.91 16.70 3.20
CA TYR A 16 3.34 16.41 3.05
C TYR A 16 4.13 16.88 4.27
N LEU A 17 5.31 16.30 4.46
CA LEU A 17 6.23 16.67 5.53
C LEU A 17 7.26 17.67 4.99
N SER A 18 7.69 18.60 5.86
CA SER A 18 8.89 19.40 5.58
C SER A 18 10.14 18.51 5.59
N TYR A 19 11.25 19.01 5.08
CA TYR A 19 12.54 18.31 5.18
C TYR A 19 12.88 17.93 6.63
N ASN A 20 12.70 18.84 7.58
CA ASN A 20 13.02 18.60 8.99
C ASN A 20 12.11 17.54 9.62
N ASP A 21 10.80 17.59 9.34
CA ASP A 21 9.86 16.60 9.86
C ASP A 21 10.11 15.22 9.24
N ALA A 22 10.42 15.17 7.94
CA ALA A 22 10.80 13.95 7.24
C ALA A 22 12.11 13.36 7.76
N PHE A 23 13.07 14.22 8.11
CA PHE A 23 14.32 13.79 8.76
C PHE A 23 14.04 13.18 10.15
N GLN A 24 13.24 13.86 10.98
CA GLN A 24 12.86 13.36 12.31
C GLN A 24 12.03 12.06 12.22
N PHE A 25 11.20 11.94 11.19
CA PHE A 25 10.47 10.71 10.91
C PHE A 25 11.43 9.52 10.66
N GLY A 26 12.48 9.72 9.86
CA GLY A 26 13.50 8.69 9.63
C GLY A 26 14.28 8.32 10.90
N VAL A 27 14.58 9.31 11.77
CA VAL A 27 15.18 9.06 13.09
C VAL A 27 14.25 8.19 13.95
N SER A 28 12.96 8.53 14.00
CA SER A 28 11.97 7.78 14.79
C SER A 28 11.80 6.34 14.30
N ILE A 29 11.82 6.09 12.99
CA ILE A 29 11.79 4.72 12.42
C ILE A 29 12.97 3.91 12.95
N ARG A 30 14.18 4.44 12.87
CA ARG A 30 15.38 3.77 13.36
C ARG A 30 15.28 3.45 14.84
N GLU A 31 14.88 4.44 15.66
CA GLU A 31 14.79 4.29 17.12
C GLU A 31 13.78 3.22 17.52
N LEU A 32 12.58 3.27 16.96
CA LEU A 32 11.54 2.27 17.24
C LEU A 32 11.97 0.86 16.84
N PHE A 33 12.63 0.71 15.70
CA PHE A 33 13.11 -0.59 15.25
C PHE A 33 14.23 -1.11 16.17
N TYR A 34 15.18 -0.24 16.52
CA TYR A 34 16.29 -0.59 17.41
C TYR A 34 15.79 -0.96 18.82
N GLN A 35 14.85 -0.19 19.38
CA GLN A 35 14.23 -0.50 20.67
C GLN A 35 13.51 -1.84 20.69
N SER A 36 12.94 -2.25 19.55
CA SER A 36 12.17 -3.50 19.45
C SER A 36 13.05 -4.72 19.23
N LEU A 37 14.17 -4.61 18.50
CA LEU A 37 14.93 -5.74 18.00
C LEU A 37 16.43 -5.68 18.30
N ASP A 38 16.90 -4.62 18.97
CA ASP A 38 18.31 -4.35 19.32
C ASP A 38 19.27 -4.45 18.11
N LYS A 39 18.78 -4.11 16.93
CA LYS A 39 19.52 -4.07 15.67
C LYS A 39 18.95 -3.04 14.72
N LEU A 40 19.75 -2.65 13.71
CA LEU A 40 19.27 -1.78 12.63
C LEU A 40 18.58 -2.59 11.53
N PRO A 41 17.58 -2.02 10.86
CA PRO A 41 16.96 -2.67 9.71
C PRO A 41 17.92 -2.65 8.50
N GLU A 42 17.99 -3.74 7.76
CA GLU A 42 18.77 -3.80 6.51
C GLU A 42 18.12 -3.00 5.38
N ARG A 43 16.80 -2.89 5.41
CA ARG A 43 16.01 -2.16 4.42
C ARG A 43 14.80 -1.51 5.08
N VAL A 44 14.46 -0.31 4.63
CA VAL A 44 13.26 0.43 5.05
C VAL A 44 12.39 0.70 3.83
N VAL A 45 11.12 0.31 3.89
CA VAL A 45 10.10 0.60 2.88
C VAL A 45 9.01 1.46 3.50
N ILE A 46 8.76 2.61 2.92
CA ILE A 46 7.74 3.54 3.40
C ILE A 46 6.61 3.64 2.39
N HIS A 47 5.40 3.37 2.86
CA HIS A 47 4.19 3.47 2.06
C HIS A 47 3.43 4.76 2.38
N LYS A 48 3.00 5.46 1.35
CA LYS A 48 2.20 6.70 1.45
C LYS A 48 1.06 6.67 0.42
N ARG A 49 -0.03 7.36 0.72
CA ARG A 49 -1.19 7.51 -0.18
C ARG A 49 -1.03 8.65 -1.20
N THR A 50 -0.09 9.54 -0.97
CA THR A 50 0.17 10.72 -1.80
C THR A 50 1.60 10.67 -2.34
N LYS A 51 1.87 11.46 -3.37
CA LYS A 51 3.20 11.61 -3.94
C LYS A 51 4.20 12.07 -2.87
N PHE A 52 5.40 11.53 -2.89
CA PHE A 52 6.51 12.05 -2.09
C PHE A 52 7.05 13.34 -2.72
N THR A 53 7.24 14.38 -1.90
CA THR A 53 7.95 15.59 -2.31
C THR A 53 9.47 15.39 -2.26
N GLU A 54 10.23 16.26 -2.90
CA GLU A 54 11.69 16.19 -2.84
C GLU A 54 12.23 16.40 -1.41
N ASP A 55 11.60 17.28 -0.65
CA ASP A 55 11.95 17.52 0.76
C ASP A 55 11.73 16.27 1.62
N GLU A 56 10.63 15.57 1.44
CA GLU A 56 10.36 14.29 2.11
C GLU A 56 11.41 13.24 1.74
N ILE A 57 11.69 13.07 0.45
CA ILE A 57 12.70 12.11 -0.04
C ILE A 57 14.06 12.42 0.57
N ASN A 58 14.50 13.69 0.49
CA ASN A 58 15.81 14.11 0.97
C ASN A 58 15.93 14.01 2.50
N GLY A 59 14.90 14.40 3.24
CA GLY A 59 14.85 14.28 4.71
C GLY A 59 14.99 12.84 5.18
N ILE A 60 14.14 11.95 4.68
CA ILE A 60 14.13 10.52 5.02
C ILE A 60 15.46 9.87 4.62
N LYS A 61 15.91 10.08 3.39
CA LYS A 61 17.17 9.54 2.88
C LYS A 61 18.36 9.98 3.74
N THR A 62 18.44 11.27 4.07
CA THR A 62 19.57 11.79 4.85
C THR A 62 19.60 11.22 6.25
N SER A 63 18.45 11.10 6.91
CA SER A 63 18.39 10.57 8.29
C SER A 63 18.74 9.09 8.35
N LEU A 64 18.20 8.27 7.45
CA LEU A 64 18.45 6.83 7.41
C LEU A 64 19.87 6.51 6.98
N ASN A 65 20.41 7.21 5.97
CA ASN A 65 21.80 7.05 5.54
C ASN A 65 22.81 7.41 6.64
N LYS A 66 22.57 8.49 7.42
CA LYS A 66 23.39 8.82 8.58
C LYS A 66 23.39 7.71 9.64
N ALA A 67 22.34 6.92 9.70
CA ALA A 67 22.24 5.76 10.60
C ALA A 67 22.81 4.46 10.00
N GLY A 68 23.40 4.50 8.80
CA GLY A 68 23.94 3.32 8.10
C GLY A 68 22.90 2.48 7.36
N ILE A 69 21.68 2.97 7.19
CA ILE A 69 20.59 2.30 6.47
C ILE A 69 20.54 2.87 5.05
N HIS A 70 21.04 2.12 4.07
CA HIS A 70 21.18 2.59 2.69
C HIS A 70 20.10 2.06 1.74
N ARG A 71 19.45 0.94 2.09
CA ARG A 71 18.38 0.35 1.29
C ARG A 71 17.03 0.94 1.71
N ILE A 72 16.57 1.92 0.95
CA ILE A 72 15.36 2.69 1.25
C ILE A 72 14.48 2.69 0.01
N ASP A 73 13.21 2.34 0.15
CA ASP A 73 12.22 2.44 -0.91
C ASP A 73 11.04 3.31 -0.44
N LEU A 74 10.69 4.31 -1.24
CA LEU A 74 9.56 5.21 -0.99
C LEU A 74 8.47 4.95 -2.03
N ILE A 75 7.34 4.44 -1.58
CA ILE A 75 6.31 3.86 -2.42
C ILE A 75 4.97 4.57 -2.19
N GLU A 76 4.44 5.14 -3.26
CA GLU A 76 3.07 5.65 -3.29
C GLU A 76 2.12 4.51 -3.67
N ILE A 77 1.02 4.38 -2.91
CA ILE A 77 -0.01 3.37 -3.13
C ILE A 77 -1.37 4.04 -3.18
N ASN A 78 -1.97 4.08 -4.35
CA ASN A 78 -3.28 4.67 -4.58
C ASN A 78 -4.26 3.68 -5.22
N TYR A 79 -5.55 4.01 -5.14
CA TYR A 79 -6.53 3.34 -5.97
C TYR A 79 -6.46 3.89 -7.39
N GLU A 80 -6.46 2.98 -8.38
CA GLU A 80 -6.65 3.37 -9.78
C GLU A 80 -8.13 3.18 -10.13
N SER A 81 -8.84 4.30 -10.27
CA SER A 81 -10.28 4.26 -10.54
C SER A 81 -10.60 4.04 -12.01
N ASP A 82 -9.68 4.40 -12.90
CA ASP A 82 -9.95 4.43 -14.35
C ASP A 82 -9.59 3.13 -15.04
N ALA A 83 -8.73 2.31 -14.42
CA ALA A 83 -8.33 1.02 -14.95
C ALA A 83 -9.31 -0.09 -14.51
N ARG A 84 -9.79 -0.85 -15.47
CA ARG A 84 -10.58 -2.06 -15.27
C ARG A 84 -10.03 -3.17 -16.14
N PHE A 85 -10.08 -4.39 -15.62
CA PHE A 85 -9.71 -5.58 -16.38
C PHE A 85 -10.94 -6.45 -16.53
N LEU A 86 -11.23 -6.82 -17.77
CA LEU A 86 -12.25 -7.78 -18.10
C LEU A 86 -11.62 -8.93 -18.88
N ALA A 87 -11.65 -10.13 -18.32
CA ALA A 87 -11.21 -11.31 -19.04
C ALA A 87 -12.20 -11.64 -20.16
N MET A 88 -11.67 -11.93 -21.34
CA MET A 88 -12.46 -12.34 -22.51
C MET A 88 -12.09 -13.77 -22.87
N ARG A 89 -13.08 -14.55 -23.27
CA ARG A 89 -12.89 -15.89 -23.82
C ARG A 89 -13.51 -15.98 -25.22
N VAL A 90 -12.93 -16.83 -26.06
CA VAL A 90 -13.54 -17.15 -27.34
C VAL A 90 -14.61 -18.20 -27.10
N ASP A 91 -15.83 -17.91 -27.46
CA ASP A 91 -16.88 -18.92 -27.56
C ASP A 91 -16.66 -19.74 -28.84
N ASN A 92 -16.27 -21.00 -28.65
CA ASN A 92 -15.95 -21.90 -29.79
C ASN A 92 -17.15 -22.20 -30.67
N GLN A 93 -18.38 -22.03 -30.18
CA GLN A 93 -19.59 -22.25 -30.99
C GLN A 93 -19.99 -21.01 -31.77
N ALA A 94 -19.87 -19.84 -31.19
CA ALA A 94 -20.24 -18.56 -31.80
C ALA A 94 -19.08 -17.85 -32.50
N GLN A 95 -17.85 -18.30 -32.33
CA GLN A 95 -16.60 -17.63 -32.77
C GLN A 95 -16.53 -16.15 -32.35
N MET A 96 -17.19 -15.79 -31.24
CA MET A 96 -17.25 -14.44 -30.73
C MET A 96 -16.53 -14.33 -29.41
N LEU A 97 -15.96 -13.15 -29.13
CA LEU A 97 -15.40 -12.82 -27.83
C LEU A 97 -16.55 -12.59 -26.85
N GLN A 98 -16.57 -13.37 -25.78
CA GLN A 98 -17.49 -13.19 -24.65
C GLN A 98 -16.73 -12.85 -23.40
N ALA A 99 -17.33 -12.02 -22.54
CA ALA A 99 -16.76 -11.74 -21.22
C ALA A 99 -16.73 -13.04 -20.38
N ASP A 100 -15.59 -13.30 -19.74
CA ASP A 100 -15.52 -14.36 -18.73
C ASP A 100 -16.42 -14.00 -17.55
N GLY A 101 -17.17 -14.95 -17.04
CA GLY A 101 -18.05 -14.77 -15.87
C GLY A 101 -17.29 -14.57 -14.55
N PHE A 102 -15.96 -14.58 -14.58
CA PHE A 102 -15.11 -14.42 -13.40
C PHE A 102 -14.25 -13.16 -13.50
N PRO A 103 -13.98 -12.50 -12.35
CA PRO A 103 -13.06 -11.38 -12.31
C PRO A 103 -11.62 -11.84 -12.52
N ILE A 104 -10.74 -10.86 -12.69
CA ILE A 104 -9.30 -11.06 -12.70
C ILE A 104 -8.83 -11.84 -11.47
N SER A 105 -7.78 -12.65 -11.63
CA SER A 105 -7.16 -13.35 -10.52
C SER A 105 -6.49 -12.37 -9.55
N ARG A 106 -6.71 -12.59 -8.25
CA ARG A 106 -5.99 -11.87 -7.20
C ARG A 106 -4.48 -12.08 -7.36
N GLY A 107 -3.71 -11.01 -7.24
CA GLY A 107 -2.26 -11.01 -7.42
C GLY A 107 -1.81 -10.71 -8.86
N THR A 108 -2.75 -10.53 -9.80
CA THR A 108 -2.37 -10.06 -11.14
C THR A 108 -1.72 -8.69 -11.02
N CYS A 109 -0.55 -8.55 -11.66
CA CYS A 109 0.24 -7.33 -11.67
C CYS A 109 0.58 -6.97 -13.12
N ILE A 110 0.32 -5.72 -13.50
CA ILE A 110 0.68 -5.19 -14.82
C ILE A 110 1.68 -4.05 -14.61
N LEU A 111 2.87 -4.21 -15.17
CA LEU A 111 3.89 -3.17 -15.16
C LEU A 111 3.51 -2.09 -16.17
N THR A 112 3.35 -0.86 -15.70
CA THR A 112 3.08 0.29 -16.57
C THR A 112 4.38 0.96 -17.02
N ASN A 113 5.40 0.93 -16.14
CA ASN A 113 6.76 1.35 -16.45
C ASN A 113 7.75 0.78 -15.39
N LYS A 114 9.02 1.19 -15.46
CA LYS A 114 10.09 0.71 -14.55
C LYS A 114 9.80 0.99 -13.05
N ASN A 115 8.99 2.01 -12.77
CA ASN A 115 8.72 2.49 -11.42
C ASN A 115 7.25 2.40 -11.03
N SER A 116 6.37 1.89 -11.90
CA SER A 116 4.95 1.84 -11.63
C SER A 116 4.31 0.56 -12.09
N ALA A 117 3.34 0.10 -11.31
CA ALA A 117 2.56 -1.10 -11.60
C ALA A 117 1.10 -0.94 -11.17
N LEU A 118 0.22 -1.71 -11.79
CA LEU A 118 -1.16 -1.93 -11.37
C LEU A 118 -1.26 -3.31 -10.74
N LEU A 119 -1.70 -3.38 -9.48
CA LEU A 119 -1.82 -4.62 -8.73
C LEU A 119 -3.27 -4.87 -8.31
N TRP A 120 -3.83 -6.00 -8.71
CA TRP A 120 -5.15 -6.44 -8.25
C TRP A 120 -5.03 -7.22 -6.95
N THR A 121 -5.32 -6.57 -5.84
CA THR A 121 -5.38 -7.18 -4.51
C THR A 121 -6.71 -7.87 -4.23
N HIS A 122 -7.75 -7.53 -4.98
CA HIS A 122 -9.04 -8.22 -5.03
C HIS A 122 -9.20 -8.96 -6.35
N GLY A 123 -9.98 -10.01 -6.33
CA GLY A 123 -10.25 -10.83 -7.50
C GLY A 123 -10.55 -12.25 -7.09
N ILE A 124 -10.56 -13.16 -8.06
CA ILE A 124 -10.76 -14.58 -7.77
C ILE A 124 -9.47 -15.20 -7.25
N VAL A 125 -9.62 -16.09 -6.28
CA VAL A 125 -8.55 -17.00 -5.86
C VAL A 125 -8.76 -18.32 -6.59
N PRO A 126 -7.87 -18.73 -7.51
CA PRO A 126 -8.09 -19.91 -8.36
C PRO A 126 -8.39 -21.19 -7.60
N SER A 127 -7.77 -21.39 -6.42
CA SER A 127 -7.97 -22.57 -5.58
C SER A 127 -9.37 -22.68 -4.96
N VAL A 128 -10.13 -21.59 -4.90
CA VAL A 128 -11.51 -21.58 -4.38
C VAL A 128 -12.55 -21.32 -5.47
N ARG A 129 -12.12 -21.34 -6.74
CA ARG A 129 -13.02 -21.17 -7.88
C ARG A 129 -13.94 -22.38 -8.01
N GLN A 130 -15.24 -22.14 -7.89
CA GLN A 130 -16.27 -23.16 -8.19
C GLN A 130 -16.79 -22.94 -9.60
N ASN A 131 -16.80 -24.00 -10.41
CA ASN A 131 -17.16 -23.91 -11.84
C ASN A 131 -18.60 -23.43 -12.11
N ASN A 132 -19.50 -23.64 -11.16
CA ASN A 132 -20.91 -23.26 -11.28
C ASN A 132 -21.26 -21.90 -10.66
N TYR A 133 -20.28 -21.19 -10.09
CA TYR A 133 -20.51 -19.90 -9.44
C TYR A 133 -20.37 -18.76 -10.44
N LYS A 134 -21.46 -18.06 -10.71
CA LYS A 134 -21.44 -16.88 -11.58
C LYS A 134 -21.14 -15.63 -10.74
N PHE A 135 -19.91 -15.19 -10.75
CA PHE A 135 -19.40 -14.12 -9.88
C PHE A 135 -20.12 -12.79 -10.06
N TYR A 136 -20.47 -12.42 -11.30
CA TYR A 136 -21.11 -11.14 -11.61
C TYR A 136 -22.63 -11.14 -11.50
N LEU A 137 -23.25 -12.29 -11.21
CA LEU A 137 -24.69 -12.33 -10.92
C LEU A 137 -24.96 -11.77 -9.52
N GLY A 138 -25.64 -10.64 -9.45
CA GLY A 138 -26.06 -10.05 -8.20
C GLY A 138 -25.25 -8.84 -7.72
N GLY A 139 -24.55 -8.12 -8.59
CA GLY A 139 -24.11 -6.75 -8.31
C GLY A 139 -22.74 -6.56 -7.69
N ARG A 140 -21.84 -7.54 -7.76
CA ARG A 140 -20.42 -7.32 -7.41
C ARG A 140 -19.74 -6.49 -8.48
N SER A 141 -19.04 -5.44 -8.06
CA SER A 141 -18.28 -4.58 -8.98
C SER A 141 -17.03 -5.26 -9.52
N ILE A 142 -16.62 -4.87 -10.73
CA ILE A 142 -15.34 -5.27 -11.30
C ILE A 142 -14.21 -4.74 -10.41
N PRO A 143 -13.25 -5.59 -9.97
CA PRO A 143 -12.17 -5.16 -9.11
C PRO A 143 -11.32 -4.05 -9.74
N ALA A 144 -11.05 -3.00 -8.99
CA ALA A 144 -10.11 -1.96 -9.35
C ALA A 144 -8.72 -2.28 -8.79
N PRO A 145 -7.64 -2.01 -9.52
CA PRO A 145 -6.29 -2.24 -9.03
C PRO A 145 -5.85 -1.17 -8.03
N LEU A 146 -4.78 -1.48 -7.31
CA LEU A 146 -3.92 -0.49 -6.70
C LEU A 146 -2.89 -0.02 -7.72
N LYS A 147 -2.67 1.28 -7.81
CA LYS A 147 -1.54 1.86 -8.52
C LYS A 147 -0.39 2.01 -7.54
N ILE A 148 0.72 1.39 -7.85
CA ILE A 148 1.96 1.41 -7.09
C ILE A 148 2.94 2.26 -7.86
N THR A 149 3.51 3.29 -7.23
CA THR A 149 4.54 4.14 -7.84
C THR A 149 5.73 4.26 -6.91
N LYS A 150 6.90 3.83 -7.39
CA LYS A 150 8.16 3.97 -6.68
C LYS A 150 8.76 5.35 -6.97
N HIS A 151 8.89 6.19 -5.94
CA HIS A 151 9.50 7.52 -6.03
C HIS A 151 11.00 7.51 -5.77
N TYR A 152 11.47 6.59 -4.92
CA TYR A 152 12.87 6.42 -4.59
C TYR A 152 13.16 4.96 -4.25
N GLY A 153 14.41 4.52 -4.50
CA GLY A 153 14.92 3.20 -4.15
C GLY A 153 15.26 2.32 -5.36
N ASP A 154 16.04 1.27 -5.10
CA ASP A 154 16.58 0.40 -6.13
C ASP A 154 15.83 -0.93 -6.27
N SER A 155 14.87 -1.21 -5.37
CA SER A 155 14.11 -2.45 -5.41
C SER A 155 13.29 -2.59 -6.69
N ASN A 156 13.22 -3.82 -7.19
CA ASN A 156 12.40 -4.11 -8.37
C ASN A 156 10.92 -3.92 -8.04
N ILE A 157 10.18 -3.31 -8.95
CA ILE A 157 8.74 -3.04 -8.77
C ILE A 157 7.93 -4.33 -8.60
N ASN A 158 8.34 -5.46 -9.19
CA ASN A 158 7.69 -6.75 -8.99
C ASN A 158 7.85 -7.25 -7.55
N THR A 159 9.03 -7.08 -6.96
CA THR A 159 9.28 -7.41 -5.55
C THR A 159 8.39 -6.58 -4.65
N ILE A 160 8.35 -5.26 -4.89
CA ILE A 160 7.48 -4.34 -4.15
C ILE A 160 6.01 -4.74 -4.26
N ALA A 161 5.53 -5.05 -5.48
CA ALA A 161 4.16 -5.49 -5.70
C ALA A 161 3.83 -6.79 -4.94
N SER A 162 4.77 -7.74 -4.92
CA SER A 162 4.62 -9.01 -4.17
C SER A 162 4.58 -8.78 -2.65
N GLU A 163 5.40 -7.89 -2.13
CA GLU A 163 5.40 -7.49 -0.71
C GLU A 163 4.07 -6.82 -0.34
N ILE A 164 3.59 -5.88 -1.17
CA ILE A 164 2.30 -5.21 -0.97
C ILE A 164 1.15 -6.23 -0.99
N LEU A 165 1.17 -7.19 -1.93
CA LEU A 165 0.18 -8.26 -1.97
C LEU A 165 0.20 -9.13 -0.71
N GLY A 166 1.40 -9.44 -0.20
CA GLY A 166 1.56 -10.15 1.09
C GLY A 166 0.96 -9.38 2.26
N LEU A 167 1.22 -8.07 2.33
CA LEU A 167 0.69 -7.20 3.39
C LEU A 167 -0.84 -7.08 3.38
N THR A 168 -1.52 -7.37 2.27
CA THR A 168 -2.99 -7.41 2.24
C THR A 168 -3.59 -8.62 2.97
N LYS A 169 -2.77 -9.62 3.36
CA LYS A 169 -3.18 -10.77 4.16
C LYS A 169 -2.88 -10.63 5.65
N MET A 170 -2.26 -9.53 6.05
CA MET A 170 -1.78 -9.35 7.43
C MET A 170 -2.77 -8.60 8.33
N ASN A 171 -4.01 -8.47 7.92
CA ASN A 171 -5.07 -7.96 8.80
C ASN A 171 -5.68 -9.15 9.58
N TRP A 172 -5.21 -9.34 10.81
CA TRP A 172 -5.60 -10.45 11.69
C TRP A 172 -6.96 -10.22 12.39
N ASN A 173 -7.46 -8.99 12.36
CA ASN A 173 -8.74 -8.62 12.97
C ASN A 173 -9.91 -8.66 11.97
N SER A 174 -9.65 -8.99 10.71
CA SER A 174 -10.67 -9.17 9.69
C SER A 174 -10.93 -10.67 9.46
N PHE A 175 -12.19 -11.05 9.40
CA PHE A 175 -12.60 -12.38 8.95
C PHE A 175 -12.51 -12.56 7.43
N ASP A 176 -12.19 -11.49 6.70
CA ASP A 176 -11.95 -11.55 5.26
C ASP A 176 -10.63 -12.26 4.95
N LEU A 177 -10.60 -13.01 3.85
CA LEU A 177 -9.40 -13.72 3.40
C LEU A 177 -8.23 -12.77 3.10
N TYR A 178 -8.51 -11.51 2.81
CA TYR A 178 -7.52 -10.46 2.50
C TYR A 178 -8.17 -9.08 2.49
N SER A 179 -7.36 -8.07 2.78
CA SER A 179 -7.76 -6.66 2.67
C SER A 179 -7.49 -6.11 1.27
N LYS A 180 -8.19 -5.04 0.90
CA LYS A 180 -7.93 -4.34 -0.37
C LYS A 180 -6.63 -3.53 -0.31
N LEU A 181 -6.37 -2.90 0.83
CA LEU A 181 -5.14 -2.16 1.11
C LEU A 181 -4.14 -3.02 1.87
N PRO A 182 -2.83 -2.77 1.72
CA PRO A 182 -1.83 -3.37 2.59
C PRO A 182 -2.02 -2.89 4.03
N SER A 183 -1.72 -3.74 5.00
CA SER A 183 -1.90 -3.45 6.44
C SER A 183 -1.24 -2.15 6.88
N THR A 184 -0.12 -1.78 6.29
CA THR A 184 0.59 -0.51 6.55
C THR A 184 -0.25 0.72 6.25
N ILE A 185 -0.98 0.72 5.15
CA ILE A 185 -1.87 1.82 4.76
C ILE A 185 -3.18 1.74 5.54
N ASP A 186 -3.72 0.54 5.73
CA ASP A 186 -4.99 0.35 6.41
C ASP A 186 -4.91 0.77 7.87
N SER A 187 -3.88 0.33 8.60
CA SER A 187 -3.61 0.77 9.97
C SER A 187 -3.45 2.30 10.07
N SER A 188 -2.71 2.90 9.14
CA SER A 188 -2.51 4.35 9.13
C SER A 188 -3.83 5.11 8.91
N ASN A 189 -4.73 4.59 8.06
CA ASN A 189 -6.05 5.16 7.87
C ASN A 189 -6.91 5.05 9.14
N GLN A 190 -6.84 3.93 9.85
CA GLN A 190 -7.58 3.73 11.10
C GLN A 190 -7.06 4.65 12.20
N ILE A 191 -5.73 4.76 12.37
CA ILE A 191 -5.10 5.70 13.30
C ILE A 191 -5.54 7.14 13.00
N ALA A 192 -5.56 7.54 11.73
CA ALA A 192 -5.97 8.88 11.34
C ALA A 192 -7.46 9.16 11.65
N ARG A 193 -8.33 8.15 11.56
CA ARG A 193 -9.75 8.26 11.94
C ARG A 193 -9.91 8.44 13.44
N ILE A 194 -9.21 7.63 14.24
CA ILE A 194 -9.25 7.70 15.70
C ILE A 194 -8.63 9.00 16.19
N GLY A 195 -7.51 9.42 15.63
CA GLY A 195 -6.82 10.67 15.96
C GLY A 195 -7.70 11.92 15.82
N LYS A 196 -8.65 11.91 14.89
CA LYS A 196 -9.63 13.00 14.74
C LYS A 196 -10.63 13.08 15.91
N LEU A 197 -10.82 11.97 16.63
CA LEU A 197 -11.75 11.87 17.75
C LEU A 197 -11.08 12.17 19.11
N LEU A 198 -9.75 12.14 19.14
CA LEU A 198 -8.97 12.36 20.36
C LEU A 198 -8.47 13.81 20.39
N SER A 199 -8.91 14.58 21.38
CA SER A 199 -8.55 16.00 21.55
C SER A 199 -7.07 16.22 21.91
N ARG A 200 -6.38 15.20 22.42
CA ARG A 200 -4.93 15.20 22.71
C ARG A 200 -4.35 13.82 22.51
N PHE A 201 -3.46 13.71 21.54
CA PHE A 201 -2.51 12.60 21.48
C PHE A 201 -1.35 12.94 22.44
N GLU A 202 -1.41 12.47 23.67
CA GLU A 202 -0.22 12.42 24.51
C GLU A 202 0.75 11.46 23.82
N GLY A 203 2.00 11.88 23.60
CA GLY A 203 3.03 11.22 22.79
C GLY A 203 3.39 9.77 23.17
N LYS A 204 2.38 8.94 23.38
CA LYS A 204 2.48 7.50 23.66
C LYS A 204 2.57 6.72 22.36
N THR A 205 3.48 5.79 22.31
CA THR A 205 3.58 4.81 21.22
C THR A 205 2.51 3.73 21.43
N TYR A 206 1.63 3.57 20.48
CA TYR A 206 0.61 2.51 20.51
C TYR A 206 1.05 1.34 19.64
N ASP A 207 0.75 0.12 20.07
CA ASP A 207 0.98 -1.06 19.27
C ASP A 207 0.08 -1.00 18.01
N TYR A 208 0.67 -1.13 16.84
CA TYR A 208 -0.05 -1.07 15.56
C TYR A 208 -1.15 -2.14 15.46
N ARG A 209 -1.02 -3.27 16.17
CA ARG A 209 -2.01 -4.35 16.23
C ARG A 209 -3.35 -3.92 16.81
N LEU A 210 -3.40 -2.79 17.53
CA LEU A 210 -4.66 -2.21 17.99
C LEU A 210 -5.46 -1.56 16.85
N PHE A 211 -4.86 -1.39 15.68
CA PHE A 211 -5.42 -0.65 14.54
C PHE A 211 -5.50 -1.47 13.25
N ILE A 212 -5.29 -2.78 13.35
CA ILE A 212 -5.44 -3.69 12.20
C ILE A 212 -6.69 -4.52 12.36
#